data_e0ce025362c490c9f564ba395e96f5f8
#
_entry.id   e0ce025362c490c9f564ba395e96f5f8
#
_cell.length_a   1.000
_cell.length_b   1.000
_cell.length_c   1.000
_cell.angle_alpha   90.00
_cell.angle_beta   90.00
_cell.angle_gamma   90.00
#
_symmetry.space_group_name_H-M   'P 1'
#
loop_
_entity.id
_entity.type
_entity.pdbx_description
1 polymer ?
#
loop_
_entity_poly.entity_id
_entity_poly.type
_entity_poly.pdbx_seq_one_letter_code
_entity_poly.pdbx_strand_id
1 'polypeptide(L)'
;SKLEKEFNNKIALIKKRGPEQAKLIMLRLNQLRAANNLEVMRTLPQVRAHELKGGLKGIISLDLNHPYRLLIRPNYQEIPRKEDGGLDWNRITKIQIWGVEDTHE
;
A
#
# COMPACT_ATOMS: atom_id res chain seq x y z
N SER A 1 -8.95 15.70 2.69
CA SER A 1 -9.13 14.75 3.80
C SER A 1 -7.80 14.49 4.51
N LYS A 2 -7.87 13.93 5.70
CA LYS A 2 -6.67 13.61 6.48
C LYS A 2 -5.78 12.59 5.75
N LEU A 3 -6.38 11.61 5.10
CA LEU A 3 -5.66 10.61 4.33
C LEU A 3 -4.90 11.25 3.17
N GLU A 4 -5.56 12.16 2.46
CA GLU A 4 -4.97 12.88 1.33
C GLU A 4 -3.77 13.72 1.81
N LYS A 5 -3.88 14.34 2.97
CA LYS A 5 -2.81 15.14 3.56
C LYS A 5 -1.60 14.27 3.92
N GLU A 6 -1.84 13.08 4.48
CA GLU A 6 -0.78 12.14 4.81
C GLU A 6 -0.08 11.64 3.55
N PHE A 7 -0.83 11.36 2.47
CA PHE A 7 -0.29 10.99 1.18
C PHE A 7 0.69 12.04 0.68
N ASN A 8 0.28 13.30 0.70
CA ASN A 8 1.09 14.39 0.16
C ASN A 8 2.39 14.58 0.92
N ASN A 9 2.36 14.50 2.24
CA ASN A 9 3.56 14.63 3.07
C ASN A 9 4.54 13.50 2.83
N LYS A 10 4.04 12.27 2.76
CA LYS A 10 4.89 11.10 2.50
C LYS A 10 5.46 11.11 1.08
N ILE A 11 4.68 11.58 0.10
CA ILE A 11 5.14 11.70 -1.28
C ILE A 11 6.33 12.65 -1.37
N ALA A 12 6.30 13.77 -0.66
CA ALA A 12 7.40 14.73 -0.67
C ALA A 12 8.71 14.09 -0.19
N LEU A 13 8.65 13.22 0.83
CA LEU A 13 9.81 12.48 1.32
C LEU A 13 10.27 11.42 0.33
N ILE A 14 9.33 10.73 -0.29
CA ILE A 14 9.59 9.61 -1.19
C ILE A 14 10.21 10.09 -2.50
N LYS A 15 9.85 11.26 -2.98
CA LYS A 15 10.40 11.84 -4.23
C LYS A 15 11.92 11.99 -4.18
N LYS A 16 12.51 12.04 -3.00
CA LYS A 16 13.97 12.12 -2.85
C LYS A 16 14.69 10.81 -3.20
N ARG A 17 13.95 9.74 -3.44
CA ARG A 17 14.51 8.40 -3.69
C ARG A 17 14.94 8.17 -5.14
N GLY A 18 14.77 9.17 -6.01
CA GLY A 18 15.15 9.08 -7.41
C GLY A 18 13.95 9.08 -8.34
N PRO A 19 14.14 9.52 -9.61
CA PRO A 19 13.01 9.72 -10.53
C PRO A 19 12.30 8.43 -10.92
N GLU A 20 13.02 7.33 -11.12
CA GLU A 20 12.40 6.06 -11.50
C GLU A 20 11.49 5.53 -10.40
N GLN A 21 12.00 5.49 -9.18
CA GLN A 21 11.22 5.00 -8.04
C GLN A 21 10.05 5.93 -7.73
N ALA A 22 10.27 7.25 -7.79
CA ALA A 22 9.21 8.23 -7.57
C ALA A 22 8.07 8.05 -8.58
N LYS A 23 8.41 7.78 -9.83
CA LYS A 23 7.42 7.55 -10.90
C LYS A 23 6.57 6.31 -10.60
N LEU A 24 7.22 5.22 -10.17
CA LEU A 24 6.50 3.98 -9.81
C LEU A 24 5.62 4.18 -8.59
N ILE A 25 6.09 4.92 -7.60
CA ILE A 25 5.29 5.22 -6.41
C ILE A 25 4.04 6.01 -6.81
N MET A 26 4.19 7.02 -7.64
CA MET A 26 3.04 7.80 -8.11
C MET A 26 2.06 6.95 -8.90
N LEU A 27 2.57 6.01 -9.70
CA LEU A 27 1.70 5.06 -10.40
C LEU A 27 0.89 4.22 -9.42
N ARG A 28 1.53 3.67 -8.39
CA ARG A 28 0.83 2.88 -7.36
C ARG A 28 -0.22 3.71 -6.63
N LEU A 29 0.11 4.96 -6.30
CA LEU A 29 -0.84 5.86 -5.62
C LEU A 29 -2.05 6.16 -6.51
N ASN A 30 -1.84 6.36 -7.80
CA ASN A 30 -2.93 6.59 -8.73
C ASN A 30 -3.81 5.36 -8.87
N GLN A 31 -3.21 4.16 -8.90
CA GLN A 31 -3.95 2.91 -8.93
C GLN A 31 -4.80 2.74 -7.66
N LEU A 32 -4.23 3.05 -6.50
CA LEU A 32 -4.95 2.99 -5.22
C LEU A 32 -6.15 3.95 -5.21
N ARG A 33 -5.96 5.17 -5.70
CA ARG A 33 -7.04 6.16 -5.75
C ARG A 33 -8.17 5.75 -6.68
N ALA A 34 -7.83 5.06 -7.78
CA ALA A 34 -8.82 4.61 -8.75
C ALA A 34 -9.54 3.35 -8.31
N ALA A 35 -8.98 2.59 -7.39
CA ALA A 35 -9.55 1.32 -6.94
C ALA A 35 -10.72 1.55 -5.98
N ASN A 36 -11.81 0.81 -6.17
CA ASN A 36 -12.98 0.88 -5.29
C ASN A 36 -12.70 0.28 -3.92
N ASN A 37 -11.76 -0.67 -3.86
CA ASN A 37 -11.34 -1.31 -2.61
C ASN A 37 -9.95 -1.91 -2.81
N LEU A 38 -9.37 -2.40 -1.72
CA LEU A 38 -8.01 -2.92 -1.76
C LEU A 38 -7.88 -4.19 -2.62
N GLU A 39 -8.95 -4.98 -2.71
CA GLU A 39 -8.95 -6.22 -3.51
C GLU A 39 -8.58 -5.97 -4.98
N VAL A 40 -8.96 -4.82 -5.53
CA VAL A 40 -8.63 -4.46 -6.91
C VAL A 40 -7.12 -4.51 -7.13
N MET A 41 -6.33 -4.13 -6.13
CA MET A 41 -4.87 -4.12 -6.25
C MET A 41 -4.30 -5.52 -6.45
N ARG A 42 -4.96 -6.56 -5.93
CA ARG A 42 -4.53 -7.95 -6.15
C ARG A 42 -4.76 -8.43 -7.57
N THR A 43 -5.62 -7.76 -8.32
CA THR A 43 -5.90 -8.13 -9.70
C THR A 43 -4.88 -7.55 -10.68
N LEU A 44 -4.00 -6.67 -10.22
CA LEU A 44 -3.00 -6.02 -11.06
C LEU A 44 -1.67 -6.78 -10.96
N PRO A 45 -1.26 -7.52 -12.01
CA PRO A 45 -0.12 -8.46 -11.90
C PRO A 45 1.20 -7.80 -11.48
N GLN A 46 1.50 -6.61 -12.00
CA GLN A 46 2.75 -5.93 -11.72
C GLN A 46 2.84 -5.42 -10.29
N VAL A 47 1.70 -5.26 -9.62
CA VAL A 47 1.66 -4.74 -8.24
C VAL A 47 2.03 -5.81 -7.23
N ARG A 48 1.62 -7.06 -7.46
CA ARG A 48 1.86 -8.19 -6.58
C ARG A 48 1.48 -7.87 -5.13
N ALA A 49 0.28 -7.32 -4.96
CA ALA A 49 -0.20 -6.90 -3.64
C ALA A 49 -0.42 -8.10 -2.73
N HIS A 50 0.20 -8.08 -1.55
CA HIS A 50 0.03 -9.16 -0.57
C HIS A 50 0.33 -8.65 0.84
N GLU A 51 -0.25 -9.32 1.83
CA GLU A 51 -0.01 -9.00 3.23
C GLU A 51 1.31 -9.64 3.68
N LEU A 52 2.11 -8.87 4.43
CA LEU A 52 3.35 -9.36 5.00
C LEU A 52 3.06 -10.23 6.24
N LYS A 53 4.06 -11.01 6.64
CA LYS A 53 3.95 -11.97 7.74
C LYS A 53 4.81 -11.55 8.93
N GLY A 54 4.66 -12.28 10.03
CA GLY A 54 5.47 -12.06 11.23
C GLY A 54 5.21 -10.70 11.85
N GLY A 55 6.27 -9.99 12.19
CA GLY A 55 6.18 -8.68 12.84
C GLY A 55 5.56 -7.59 11.99
N LEU A 56 5.41 -7.83 10.69
CA LEU A 56 4.80 -6.88 9.77
C LEU A 56 3.39 -7.28 9.35
N LYS A 57 2.78 -8.22 10.06
CA LYS A 57 1.41 -8.64 9.79
C LYS A 57 0.47 -7.43 9.85
N GLY A 58 -0.41 -7.32 8.87
CA GLY A 58 -1.31 -6.18 8.72
C GLY A 58 -0.79 -5.12 7.77
N ILE A 59 0.48 -5.22 7.37
CA ILE A 59 1.08 -4.34 6.37
C ILE A 59 0.97 -5.02 5.01
N ILE A 60 0.59 -4.24 4.00
CA ILE A 60 0.44 -4.73 2.63
C ILE A 60 1.58 -4.19 1.79
N SER A 61 2.20 -5.09 1.01
CA SER A 61 3.33 -4.78 0.14
C SER A 61 2.85 -4.64 -1.30
N LEU A 62 3.26 -3.56 -1.97
CA LEU A 62 3.04 -3.33 -3.40
C LEU A 62 4.40 -3.20 -4.05
N ASP A 63 4.67 -4.00 -5.08
CA ASP A 63 5.97 -3.98 -5.75
C ASP A 63 6.26 -2.63 -6.42
N LEU A 64 7.51 -2.21 -6.32
CA LEU A 64 8.09 -1.11 -7.07
C LEU A 64 9.20 -1.67 -7.95
N ASN A 65 10.25 -0.89 -8.19
CA ASN A 65 11.45 -1.41 -8.86
C ASN A 65 12.20 -2.32 -7.87
N HIS A 66 12.47 -3.56 -8.30
CA HIS A 66 13.14 -4.55 -7.46
C HIS A 66 14.44 -3.96 -6.84
N PRO A 67 14.72 -4.16 -5.56
CA PRO A 67 13.99 -4.98 -4.59
C PRO A 67 13.00 -4.19 -3.71
N TYR A 68 12.64 -2.98 -4.10
CA TYR A 68 11.87 -2.07 -3.28
C TYR A 68 10.37 -2.30 -3.36
N ARG A 69 9.68 -1.96 -2.28
CA ARG A 69 8.23 -2.10 -2.15
C ARG A 69 7.62 -0.91 -1.46
N LEU A 70 6.44 -0.52 -1.91
CA LEU A 70 5.62 0.46 -1.21
C LEU A 70 4.79 -0.28 -0.18
N LEU A 71 4.93 0.10 1.09
CA LEU A 71 4.19 -0.52 2.18
C LEU A 71 3.05 0.38 2.60
N ILE A 72 1.87 -0.21 2.69
CA ILE A 72 0.65 0.49 3.09
C ILE A 72 -0.04 -0.33 4.19
N ARG A 73 -0.97 0.31 4.88
CA ARG A 73 -1.80 -0.39 5.87
C ARG A 73 -3.22 0.16 5.85
N PRO A 74 -4.21 -0.66 6.22
CA PRO A 74 -5.58 -0.16 6.37
C PRO A 74 -5.65 0.92 7.44
N ASN A 75 -6.36 2.01 7.14
CA ASN A 75 -6.47 3.16 8.03
C ASN A 75 -7.83 3.19 8.69
N TYR A 76 -8.01 2.36 9.72
CA TYR A 76 -9.25 2.21 10.44
C TYR A 76 -9.01 2.08 11.94
N GLN A 77 -9.96 2.56 12.74
CA GLN A 77 -9.98 2.27 14.16
C GLN A 77 -10.28 0.78 14.37
N GLU A 78 -11.24 0.25 13.62
CA GLU A 78 -11.52 -1.19 13.55
C GLU A 78 -11.38 -1.64 12.11
N ILE A 79 -10.30 -2.38 11.84
CA ILE A 79 -9.99 -2.85 10.49
C ILE A 79 -11.03 -3.89 10.05
N PRO A 80 -11.62 -3.74 8.84
CA PRO A 80 -12.53 -4.76 8.32
C PRO A 80 -11.86 -6.13 8.21
N ARG A 81 -12.46 -7.14 8.85
CA ARG A 81 -11.92 -8.50 8.85
C ARG A 81 -12.99 -9.51 8.46
N LYS A 82 -12.53 -10.61 7.89
CA LYS A 82 -13.38 -11.76 7.60
C LYS A 82 -13.60 -12.56 8.88
N GLU A 83 -14.53 -13.52 8.83
CA GLU A 83 -14.84 -14.38 9.98
C GLU A 83 -13.62 -15.12 10.50
N ASP A 84 -12.68 -15.48 9.63
CA ASP A 84 -11.45 -16.18 10.01
C ASP A 84 -10.38 -15.27 10.63
N GLY A 85 -10.67 -13.98 10.76
CA GLY A 85 -9.73 -13.00 11.32
C GLY A 85 -8.81 -12.34 10.30
N GLY A 86 -8.81 -12.82 9.06
CA GLY A 86 -8.00 -12.22 8.00
C GLY A 86 -8.56 -10.88 7.53
N LEU A 87 -7.71 -10.10 6.88
CA LEU A 87 -8.13 -8.81 6.33
C LEU A 87 -9.21 -9.02 5.26
N ASP A 88 -10.24 -8.21 5.32
CA ASP A 88 -11.29 -8.23 4.30
C ASP A 88 -10.99 -7.19 3.23
N TRP A 89 -10.18 -7.58 2.27
CA TRP A 89 -9.70 -6.69 1.20
C TRP A 89 -10.83 -6.02 0.42
N ASN A 90 -11.96 -6.71 0.29
CA ASN A 90 -13.12 -6.16 -0.42
C ASN A 90 -13.76 -4.99 0.29
N ARG A 91 -13.62 -4.90 1.60
CA ARG A 91 -14.21 -3.82 2.40
C ARG A 91 -13.19 -2.76 2.82
N ILE A 92 -11.91 -2.94 2.49
CA ILE A 92 -10.89 -1.96 2.83
C ILE A 92 -10.85 -0.89 1.73
N THR A 93 -11.26 0.32 2.08
CA THR A 93 -11.34 1.47 1.17
C THR A 93 -10.49 2.65 1.65
N LYS A 94 -9.85 2.52 2.81
CA LYS A 94 -9.01 3.57 3.39
C LYS A 94 -7.68 2.96 3.78
N ILE A 95 -6.60 3.57 3.29
CA ILE A 95 -5.26 3.10 3.60
C ILE A 95 -4.37 4.30 3.92
N GLN A 96 -3.26 4.03 4.57
CA GLN A 96 -2.22 5.02 4.73
C GLN A 96 -0.89 4.42 4.31
N ILE A 97 0.00 5.28 3.82
CA ILE A 97 1.34 4.85 3.42
C ILE A 97 2.16 4.65 4.68
N TRP A 98 2.79 3.48 4.77
CA TRP A 98 3.75 3.21 5.83
C TRP A 98 5.16 3.64 5.43
N GLY A 99 5.60 3.28 4.22
CA GLY A 99 6.92 3.65 3.76
C GLY A 99 7.33 2.90 2.51
N VAL A 100 8.60 3.06 2.16
CA VAL A 100 9.23 2.32 1.06
C VAL A 100 10.39 1.54 1.66
N GLU A 101 10.37 0.24 1.47
CA GLU A 101 11.34 -0.66 2.09
C GLU A 101 11.84 -1.70 1.10
N ASP A 102 13.05 -2.20 1.36
CA ASP A 102 13.58 -3.39 0.74
C ASP A 102 13.25 -4.54 1.69
N THR A 103 12.16 -5.26 1.40
CA THR A 103 11.70 -6.35 2.26
C THR A 103 12.10 -7.69 1.66
N HIS A 104 12.75 -8.51 2.46
CA HIS A 104 13.08 -9.89 2.12
C HIS A 104 12.08 -10.81 2.79
N GLU A 105 11.18 -11.32 2.00
CA GLU A 105 10.19 -12.28 2.45
C GLU A 105 10.35 -13.58 1.71
#